data_23696a79bee467857b357b04902d9cf9
#
_entry.id   23696a79bee467857b357b04902d9cf9
#
_cell.length_a   1.000
_cell.length_b   1.000
_cell.length_c   1.000
_cell.angle_alpha   90.00
_cell.angle_beta   90.00
_cell.angle_gamma   90.00
#
_symmetry.space_group_name_H-M   'P 1'
#
loop_
_entity.id
_entity.type
_entity.pdbx_description
1 polymer ?
#
loop_
_entity_poly.entity_id
_entity_poly.type
_entity_poly.pdbx_seq_one_letter_code
_entity_poly.pdbx_strand_id
1 'polypeptide(L)'
;MGINNLNILDIENNEDINTKFLSTHLEKFSSNCKIYTGDFYLDSFNYFPITKDNFSFLDIFSWKEKSEYNHFFTKKFYSNFEKNKKNAKVFNDLIVLGTSPGDNYFRNLLTFIPRILFIPDKKINLAIHRNSSNKLREFIKNVLHDRGIELKKFVYLDDNFYKFENSKIPQFLSQRICVQILNKVFKKNHKNKNKIYLTRKNADYRKIINESDLIDEFESKNFQIIDLETLSIDKQIDVFSSAEIIVSPTSSSLANIVFCNEGTKVFEIKPKYQYPYENNLKSRYSFLCSLLGCKYYSMEADPVKIDNIDEMTKKYIDKNVINQSNYYKNLLVKKDDFIKFIN
;
A
#
# COMPACT_ATOMS: atom_id res chain seq x y z
N MET A 1 29.53 -22.27 6.46
CA MET A 1 28.40 -22.87 5.72
C MET A 1 27.81 -21.80 4.83
N GLY A 2 27.75 -22.09 3.56
CA GLY A 2 27.49 -21.06 2.55
C GLY A 2 26.02 -20.76 2.36
N ILE A 3 25.77 -19.71 1.63
CA ILE A 3 24.49 -19.19 1.13
C ILE A 3 23.63 -20.29 0.43
N ASN A 4 24.14 -21.51 0.33
CA ASN A 4 23.56 -22.60 -0.44
C ASN A 4 22.35 -23.30 0.20
N ASN A 5 21.89 -22.86 1.37
CA ASN A 5 20.82 -23.57 2.11
C ASN A 5 19.46 -22.86 2.08
N LEU A 6 19.34 -21.74 1.36
CA LEU A 6 18.05 -21.11 1.14
C LEU A 6 17.59 -21.40 -0.28
N ASN A 7 16.54 -22.18 -0.41
CA ASN A 7 15.91 -22.46 -1.68
C ASN A 7 14.74 -21.50 -1.91
N ILE A 8 14.71 -20.86 -3.08
CA ILE A 8 13.59 -20.05 -3.51
C ILE A 8 12.82 -20.83 -4.55
N LEU A 9 11.56 -21.03 -4.26
CA LEU A 9 10.65 -21.79 -5.10
C LEU A 9 9.50 -20.91 -5.61
N ASP A 10 9.01 -21.28 -6.74
CA ASP A 10 7.76 -20.76 -7.26
C ASP A 10 6.61 -21.58 -6.65
N ILE A 11 5.62 -20.91 -6.08
CA ILE A 11 4.45 -21.57 -5.48
C ILE A 11 3.77 -22.48 -6.50
N GLU A 12 3.75 -22.08 -7.77
CA GLU A 12 3.06 -22.84 -8.83
C GLU A 12 3.63 -24.24 -9.03
N ASN A 13 4.91 -24.42 -8.75
CA ASN A 13 5.64 -25.66 -9.01
C ASN A 13 5.94 -26.47 -7.75
N ASN A 14 5.40 -26.08 -6.58
CA ASN A 14 5.69 -26.76 -5.34
C ASN A 14 4.50 -27.53 -4.77
N GLU A 15 4.62 -28.86 -4.76
CA GLU A 15 3.59 -29.79 -4.27
C GLU A 15 3.42 -29.78 -2.76
N ASP A 16 4.42 -29.32 -2.00
CA ASP A 16 4.40 -29.27 -0.51
C ASP A 16 3.55 -28.13 0.04
N ILE A 17 3.00 -27.27 -0.84
CA ILE A 17 2.18 -26.15 -0.44
C ILE A 17 0.69 -26.54 -0.46
N ASN A 18 0.08 -26.41 0.73
CA ASN A 18 -1.36 -26.51 0.82
C ASN A 18 -2.02 -25.27 0.21
N THR A 19 -2.25 -25.30 -1.11
CA THR A 19 -2.87 -24.22 -1.86
C THR A 19 -4.38 -24.39 -1.87
N LYS A 20 -5.12 -23.33 -1.52
CA LYS A 20 -6.57 -23.29 -1.67
C LYS A 20 -6.93 -22.26 -2.73
N PHE A 21 -7.70 -22.73 -3.70
CA PHE A 21 -8.32 -21.87 -4.70
C PHE A 21 -9.68 -21.42 -4.18
N LEU A 22 -9.93 -20.14 -4.26
CA LEU A 22 -11.20 -19.56 -3.83
C LEU A 22 -12.07 -19.31 -5.06
N SER A 23 -13.08 -20.14 -5.22
CA SER A 23 -14.15 -19.86 -6.16
C SER A 23 -15.12 -18.85 -5.51
N THR A 24 -15.18 -17.67 -6.02
CA THR A 24 -16.12 -16.64 -5.60
C THR A 24 -16.44 -15.77 -6.82
N HIS A 25 -17.28 -14.77 -6.63
CA HIS A 25 -17.50 -13.74 -7.66
C HIS A 25 -16.21 -12.99 -8.10
N LEU A 26 -15.08 -13.30 -7.49
CA LEU A 26 -13.75 -12.80 -7.81
C LEU A 26 -12.98 -13.69 -8.82
N GLU A 27 -13.55 -14.80 -9.26
CA GLU A 27 -12.93 -15.77 -10.18
C GLU A 27 -12.33 -15.14 -11.45
N LYS A 28 -12.91 -14.05 -11.92
CA LYS A 28 -12.40 -13.30 -13.08
C LYS A 28 -11.05 -12.61 -12.83
N PHE A 29 -10.65 -12.44 -11.56
CA PHE A 29 -9.44 -11.69 -11.19
C PHE A 29 -8.30 -12.57 -10.76
N SER A 30 -8.61 -13.71 -10.21
CA SER A 30 -7.59 -14.63 -9.83
C SER A 30 -8.00 -15.99 -10.38
N SER A 31 -7.34 -16.39 -11.38
CA SER A 31 -7.27 -17.80 -11.55
C SER A 31 -6.81 -18.46 -10.25
N ASN A 32 -6.11 -17.78 -9.31
CA ASN A 32 -5.57 -18.52 -8.18
C ASN A 32 -4.82 -17.64 -7.16
N CYS A 33 -5.48 -17.10 -6.13
CA CYS A 33 -4.74 -16.63 -4.96
C CYS A 33 -4.43 -17.81 -4.05
N LYS A 34 -3.17 -18.18 -3.97
CA LYS A 34 -2.69 -19.29 -3.17
C LYS A 34 -2.45 -18.85 -1.72
N ILE A 35 -2.61 -19.78 -0.78
CA ILE A 35 -2.35 -19.53 0.62
C ILE A 35 -1.38 -20.60 1.11
N TYR A 36 -0.18 -20.18 1.48
CA TYR A 36 0.72 -21.06 2.21
C TYR A 36 0.15 -21.34 3.61
N THR A 37 0.17 -22.58 4.02
CA THR A 37 -0.22 -23.01 5.37
C THR A 37 0.89 -23.87 5.95
N GLY A 38 1.41 -23.50 7.12
CA GLY A 38 2.47 -24.26 7.78
C GLY A 38 3.28 -23.44 8.78
N ASP A 39 4.45 -23.94 9.08
CA ASP A 39 5.40 -23.30 9.99
C ASP A 39 6.41 -22.48 9.20
N PHE A 40 6.61 -21.23 9.62
CA PHE A 40 7.59 -20.34 8.98
C PHE A 40 8.13 -19.31 9.95
N TYR A 41 9.27 -18.76 9.57
CA TYR A 41 9.85 -17.58 10.21
C TYR A 41 9.59 -16.36 9.34
N LEU A 42 9.45 -15.19 9.96
CA LEU A 42 9.23 -13.94 9.26
C LEU A 42 10.13 -12.85 9.84
N ASP A 43 10.99 -12.30 8.99
CA ASP A 43 11.55 -10.96 9.20
C ASP A 43 10.47 -9.96 8.89
N SER A 44 9.83 -9.40 9.91
CA SER A 44 8.68 -8.56 9.70
C SER A 44 9.03 -7.18 9.14
N PHE A 45 10.25 -6.70 9.33
CA PHE A 45 10.73 -5.47 8.73
C PHE A 45 10.80 -5.56 7.19
N ASN A 46 11.37 -6.65 6.68
CA ASN A 46 11.50 -6.86 5.22
C ASN A 46 10.31 -7.63 4.63
N TYR A 47 9.43 -8.17 5.46
CA TYR A 47 8.39 -9.12 5.07
C TYR A 47 8.95 -10.30 4.27
N PHE A 48 9.91 -10.98 4.88
CA PHE A 48 10.61 -12.09 4.26
C PHE A 48 10.30 -13.40 5.00
N PRO A 49 9.31 -14.18 4.54
CA PRO A 49 8.96 -15.44 5.15
C PRO A 49 9.90 -16.56 4.69
N ILE A 50 10.36 -17.37 5.63
CA ILE A 50 11.18 -18.56 5.39
C ILE A 50 10.57 -19.74 6.15
N THR A 51 10.29 -20.83 5.47
CA THR A 51 9.77 -22.04 6.10
C THR A 51 10.80 -22.66 7.05
N LYS A 52 10.36 -23.57 7.91
CA LYS A 52 11.26 -24.30 8.82
C LYS A 52 12.37 -25.07 8.08
N ASP A 53 12.11 -25.50 6.85
CA ASP A 53 13.02 -26.26 6.00
C ASP A 53 13.89 -25.34 5.09
N ASN A 54 13.93 -24.05 5.40
CA ASN A 54 14.70 -23.03 4.69
C ASN A 54 14.27 -22.78 3.24
N PHE A 55 12.98 -22.92 2.94
CA PHE A 55 12.40 -22.50 1.67
C PHE A 55 11.75 -21.12 1.81
N SER A 56 11.75 -20.36 0.73
CA SER A 56 10.94 -19.17 0.61
C SER A 56 10.34 -19.07 -0.78
N PHE A 57 9.09 -18.64 -0.84
CA PHE A 57 8.32 -18.63 -2.06
C PHE A 57 8.24 -17.22 -2.62
N LEU A 58 8.58 -17.04 -3.90
CA LEU A 58 8.59 -15.73 -4.55
C LEU A 58 7.24 -15.01 -4.43
N ASP A 59 6.15 -15.74 -4.58
CA ASP A 59 4.79 -15.19 -4.53
C ASP A 59 4.33 -14.76 -3.13
N ILE A 60 5.06 -15.15 -2.09
CA ILE A 60 4.83 -14.70 -0.71
C ILE A 60 5.66 -13.47 -0.37
N PHE A 61 6.72 -13.20 -1.12
CA PHE A 61 7.41 -11.93 -1.03
C PHE A 61 6.50 -10.79 -1.51
N SER A 62 6.69 -9.64 -0.92
CA SER A 62 6.02 -8.45 -1.43
C SER A 62 6.37 -8.26 -2.92
N TRP A 63 5.62 -7.46 -3.63
CA TRP A 63 5.71 -7.05 -5.05
C TRP A 63 7.12 -6.87 -5.68
N LYS A 64 8.20 -7.21 -5.02
CA LYS A 64 9.57 -7.02 -5.52
C LYS A 64 9.86 -7.96 -6.67
N GLU A 65 10.52 -7.47 -7.69
CA GLU A 65 11.02 -8.29 -8.79
C GLU A 65 12.16 -9.22 -8.33
N LYS A 66 12.35 -10.33 -9.03
CA LYS A 66 13.43 -11.30 -8.72
C LYS A 66 14.80 -10.66 -8.52
N SER A 67 15.13 -9.64 -9.30
CA SER A 67 16.39 -8.90 -9.21
C SER A 67 16.62 -8.19 -7.87
N GLU A 68 15.54 -7.82 -7.19
CA GLU A 68 15.60 -7.14 -5.88
C GLU A 68 15.88 -8.10 -4.73
N TYR A 69 15.61 -9.40 -4.90
CA TYR A 69 15.86 -10.41 -3.86
C TYR A 69 17.33 -10.65 -3.59
N ASN A 70 18.21 -10.39 -4.53
CA ASN A 70 19.66 -10.56 -4.35
C ASN A 70 20.21 -9.73 -3.18
N HIS A 71 19.56 -8.62 -2.83
CA HIS A 71 19.93 -7.81 -1.66
C HIS A 71 19.67 -8.51 -0.34
N PHE A 72 18.69 -9.42 -0.30
CA PHE A 72 18.35 -10.18 0.91
C PHE A 72 19.25 -11.41 1.11
N PHE A 73 19.79 -11.98 0.01
CA PHE A 73 20.63 -13.19 0.06
C PHE A 73 22.11 -12.92 0.36
N THR A 74 22.38 -11.93 1.19
CA THR A 74 23.75 -11.64 1.64
C THR A 74 24.14 -12.58 2.79
N LYS A 75 25.46 -12.84 2.95
CA LYS A 75 25.99 -13.57 4.12
C LYS A 75 25.53 -12.94 5.44
N LYS A 76 25.43 -11.61 5.49
CA LYS A 76 24.96 -10.86 6.66
C LYS A 76 23.49 -11.16 6.98
N PHE A 77 22.62 -11.18 5.98
CA PHE A 77 21.21 -11.53 6.16
C PHE A 77 21.10 -12.96 6.75
N TYR A 78 21.80 -13.91 6.15
CA TYR A 78 21.74 -15.32 6.57
C TYR A 78 22.26 -15.52 7.98
N SER A 79 23.39 -14.89 8.34
CA SER A 79 23.93 -14.92 9.69
C SER A 79 22.96 -14.33 10.71
N ASN A 80 22.31 -13.21 10.37
CA ASN A 80 21.28 -12.59 11.22
C ASN A 80 20.04 -13.48 11.35
N PHE A 81 19.62 -14.12 10.28
CA PHE A 81 18.49 -15.05 10.27
C PHE A 81 18.74 -16.20 11.23
N GLU A 82 19.86 -16.91 11.14
CA GLU A 82 20.20 -18.03 12.02
C GLU A 82 20.32 -17.61 13.49
N LYS A 83 20.85 -16.41 13.75
CA LYS A 83 20.91 -15.84 15.09
C LYS A 83 19.51 -15.55 15.64
N ASN A 84 18.66 -14.91 14.86
CA ASN A 84 17.33 -14.49 15.28
C ASN A 84 16.36 -15.67 15.39
N LYS A 85 16.57 -16.72 14.60
CA LYS A 85 15.76 -17.96 14.63
C LYS A 85 15.68 -18.57 16.02
N LYS A 86 16.79 -18.52 16.79
CA LYS A 86 16.88 -19.10 18.15
C LYS A 86 16.05 -18.34 19.18
N ASN A 87 15.84 -17.05 18.97
CA ASN A 87 15.17 -16.15 19.92
C ASN A 87 13.83 -15.61 19.37
N ALA A 88 13.33 -16.19 18.29
CA ALA A 88 12.10 -15.73 17.66
C ALA A 88 10.90 -15.93 18.60
N LYS A 89 10.12 -14.88 18.78
CA LYS A 89 8.83 -14.98 19.45
C LYS A 89 7.88 -15.84 18.62
N VAL A 90 7.26 -16.83 19.26
CA VAL A 90 6.39 -17.80 18.60
C VAL A 90 4.93 -17.33 18.66
N PHE A 91 4.24 -17.47 17.53
CA PHE A 91 2.81 -17.30 17.40
C PHE A 91 2.19 -18.50 16.67
N ASN A 92 0.96 -18.85 17.04
CA ASN A 92 0.25 -20.00 16.47
C ASN A 92 -1.09 -19.59 15.87
N ASP A 93 -1.52 -20.32 14.83
CA ASP A 93 -2.87 -20.23 14.25
C ASP A 93 -3.26 -18.81 13.79
N LEU A 94 -2.35 -18.14 13.10
CA LEU A 94 -2.57 -16.79 12.59
C LEU A 94 -2.65 -16.76 11.07
N ILE A 95 -3.39 -15.79 10.58
CA ILE A 95 -3.25 -15.32 9.21
C ILE A 95 -2.37 -14.08 9.22
N VAL A 96 -1.22 -14.12 8.54
CA VAL A 96 -0.28 -13.01 8.47
C VAL A 96 -0.55 -12.21 7.22
N LEU A 97 -1.16 -11.03 7.39
CA LEU A 97 -1.59 -10.22 6.26
C LEU A 97 -0.51 -9.24 5.81
N GLY A 98 0.07 -8.50 6.74
CA GLY A 98 1.03 -7.45 6.44
C GLY A 98 1.87 -7.07 7.64
N THR A 99 2.98 -6.41 7.32
CA THR A 99 3.97 -5.97 8.31
C THR A 99 4.44 -4.56 7.98
N SER A 100 5.71 -4.26 8.18
CA SER A 100 6.32 -2.95 7.97
C SER A 100 6.37 -2.52 6.48
N PRO A 101 6.30 -1.21 6.17
CA PRO A 101 5.87 -0.15 7.07
C PRO A 101 4.35 -0.14 7.23
N GLY A 102 3.88 -0.30 8.45
CA GLY A 102 2.47 -0.46 8.76
C GLY A 102 1.61 0.79 8.56
N ASP A 103 2.22 1.95 8.52
CA ASP A 103 1.58 3.26 8.34
C ASP A 103 1.46 3.68 6.86
N ASN A 104 2.09 2.96 5.94
CA ASN A 104 2.02 3.28 4.51
C ASN A 104 0.65 2.93 3.92
N TYR A 105 -0.22 3.94 3.80
CA TYR A 105 -1.58 3.77 3.29
C TYR A 105 -1.64 3.17 1.88
N PHE A 106 -0.81 3.67 0.95
CA PHE A 106 -0.75 3.15 -0.42
C PHE A 106 -0.46 1.64 -0.43
N ARG A 107 0.52 1.21 0.35
CA ARG A 107 0.91 -0.19 0.47
C ARG A 107 -0.20 -1.03 1.09
N ASN A 108 -0.77 -0.56 2.19
CA ASN A 108 -1.84 -1.26 2.88
C ASN A 108 -3.05 -1.47 1.96
N LEU A 109 -3.49 -0.42 1.29
CA LEU A 109 -4.65 -0.48 0.41
C LEU A 109 -4.41 -1.38 -0.81
N LEU A 110 -3.30 -1.18 -1.53
CA LEU A 110 -3.07 -1.85 -2.81
C LEU A 110 -2.44 -3.24 -2.68
N THR A 111 -1.90 -3.60 -1.51
CA THR A 111 -1.16 -4.85 -1.37
C THR A 111 -1.78 -5.78 -0.33
N PHE A 112 -2.22 -5.25 0.80
CA PHE A 112 -2.70 -6.09 1.90
C PHE A 112 -4.20 -6.31 1.86
N ILE A 113 -5.00 -5.27 1.62
CA ILE A 113 -6.46 -5.37 1.60
C ILE A 113 -6.98 -6.39 0.58
N PRO A 114 -6.51 -6.42 -0.68
CA PRO A 114 -7.00 -7.42 -1.64
C PRO A 114 -6.83 -8.87 -1.17
N ARG A 115 -5.78 -9.15 -0.41
CA ARG A 115 -5.49 -10.50 0.11
C ARG A 115 -6.50 -10.99 1.14
N ILE A 116 -7.17 -10.08 1.87
CA ILE A 116 -8.24 -10.43 2.82
C ILE A 116 -9.40 -11.09 2.10
N LEU A 117 -9.67 -10.68 0.87
CA LEU A 117 -10.78 -11.21 0.07
C LEU A 117 -10.63 -12.69 -0.30
N PHE A 118 -9.45 -13.26 -0.11
CA PHE A 118 -9.15 -14.65 -0.43
C PHE A 118 -8.99 -15.55 0.81
N ILE A 119 -9.20 -15.03 2.01
CA ILE A 119 -9.16 -15.83 3.24
C ILE A 119 -10.39 -16.78 3.26
N PRO A 120 -10.17 -18.11 3.31
CA PRO A 120 -11.26 -19.08 3.25
C PRO A 120 -11.89 -19.36 4.61
N ASP A 121 -11.21 -18.98 5.68
CA ASP A 121 -11.58 -19.33 7.03
C ASP A 121 -12.76 -18.49 7.51
N LYS A 122 -13.68 -19.10 8.25
CA LYS A 122 -14.85 -18.39 8.83
C LYS A 122 -14.55 -17.69 10.16
N LYS A 123 -13.42 -18.03 10.78
CA LYS A 123 -13.02 -17.52 12.08
C LYS A 123 -11.51 -17.40 12.15
N ILE A 124 -10.98 -16.21 12.40
CA ILE A 124 -9.55 -15.94 12.26
C ILE A 124 -8.97 -15.11 13.40
N ASN A 125 -7.65 -15.30 13.62
CA ASN A 125 -6.79 -14.32 14.26
C ASN A 125 -5.92 -13.70 13.16
N LEU A 126 -5.86 -12.38 13.08
CA LEU A 126 -5.18 -11.68 12.01
C LEU A 126 -3.96 -10.93 12.51
N ALA A 127 -2.78 -11.27 11.99
CA ALA A 127 -1.54 -10.56 12.30
C ALA A 127 -1.34 -9.39 11.33
N ILE A 128 -1.17 -8.19 11.90
CA ILE A 128 -0.91 -6.94 11.19
C ILE A 128 0.16 -6.12 11.90
N HIS A 129 0.76 -5.16 11.23
CA HIS A 129 1.73 -4.27 11.88
C HIS A 129 1.05 -3.34 12.91
N ARG A 130 1.71 -3.10 14.05
CA ARG A 130 1.17 -2.27 15.14
C ARG A 130 0.88 -0.82 14.74
N ASN A 131 1.64 -0.29 13.77
CA ASN A 131 1.47 1.08 13.27
C ASN A 131 0.35 1.20 12.22
N SER A 132 -0.37 0.13 11.91
CA SER A 132 -1.57 0.22 11.07
C SER A 132 -2.57 1.18 11.71
N SER A 133 -3.11 2.12 10.93
CA SER A 133 -4.03 3.12 11.46
C SER A 133 -5.32 2.50 11.96
N ASN A 134 -5.98 3.17 12.90
CA ASN A 134 -7.30 2.75 13.38
C ASN A 134 -8.32 2.65 12.24
N LYS A 135 -8.29 3.58 11.28
CA LYS A 135 -9.16 3.57 10.11
C LYS A 135 -8.98 2.30 9.27
N LEU A 136 -7.72 1.89 9.06
CA LEU A 136 -7.43 0.65 8.34
C LEU A 136 -7.95 -0.58 9.10
N ARG A 137 -7.78 -0.60 10.41
CA ARG A 137 -8.28 -1.71 11.26
C ARG A 137 -9.79 -1.83 11.20
N GLU A 138 -10.51 -0.70 11.32
CA GLU A 138 -11.97 -0.69 11.18
C GLU A 138 -12.40 -1.13 9.78
N PHE A 139 -11.76 -0.65 8.74
CA PHE A 139 -12.04 -1.09 7.37
C PHE A 139 -11.83 -2.60 7.20
N ILE A 140 -10.73 -3.16 7.73
CA ILE A 140 -10.48 -4.60 7.72
C ILE A 140 -11.60 -5.36 8.44
N LYS A 141 -12.05 -4.87 9.61
CA LYS A 141 -13.17 -5.51 10.34
C LYS A 141 -14.44 -5.51 9.50
N ASN A 142 -14.78 -4.38 8.87
CA ASN A 142 -15.97 -4.28 8.03
C ASN A 142 -15.89 -5.25 6.85
N VAL A 143 -14.77 -5.29 6.14
CA VAL A 143 -14.55 -6.22 5.02
C VAL A 143 -14.68 -7.69 5.45
N LEU A 144 -14.12 -8.06 6.59
CA LEU A 144 -14.24 -9.42 7.13
C LEU A 144 -15.68 -9.75 7.51
N HIS A 145 -16.36 -8.82 8.20
CA HIS A 145 -17.76 -8.96 8.58
C HIS A 145 -18.66 -9.16 7.36
N ASP A 146 -18.53 -8.33 6.35
CA ASP A 146 -19.33 -8.41 5.10
C ASP A 146 -19.10 -9.73 4.35
N ARG A 147 -17.94 -10.36 4.57
CA ARG A 147 -17.63 -11.70 4.07
C ARG A 147 -18.11 -12.83 4.98
N GLY A 148 -18.74 -12.52 6.10
CA GLY A 148 -19.14 -13.50 7.10
C GLY A 148 -17.95 -14.19 7.79
N ILE A 149 -16.84 -13.46 7.96
CA ILE A 149 -15.64 -13.94 8.65
C ILE A 149 -15.57 -13.29 10.04
N GLU A 150 -15.58 -14.11 11.08
CA GLU A 150 -15.41 -13.67 12.46
C GLU A 150 -13.92 -13.37 12.74
N LEU A 151 -13.60 -12.11 12.98
CA LEU A 151 -12.29 -11.71 13.48
C LEU A 151 -12.26 -11.85 15.01
N LYS A 152 -11.58 -12.86 15.53
CA LYS A 152 -11.40 -13.05 16.99
C LYS A 152 -10.54 -11.95 17.61
N LYS A 153 -9.38 -11.68 16.99
CA LYS A 153 -8.46 -10.63 17.44
C LYS A 153 -7.48 -10.22 16.37
N PHE A 154 -6.98 -8.98 16.49
CA PHE A 154 -5.73 -8.60 15.87
C PHE A 154 -4.55 -9.02 16.74
N VAL A 155 -3.50 -9.51 16.09
CA VAL A 155 -2.18 -9.72 16.70
C VAL A 155 -1.24 -8.67 16.08
N TYR A 156 -0.65 -7.84 16.93
CA TYR A 156 0.18 -6.74 16.48
C TYR A 156 1.64 -7.14 16.40
N LEU A 157 2.20 -7.03 15.22
CA LEU A 157 3.62 -7.23 14.95
C LEU A 157 4.34 -5.89 14.91
N ASP A 158 5.58 -5.88 15.29
CA ASP A 158 6.53 -4.78 15.09
C ASP A 158 7.67 -5.24 14.17
N ASP A 159 8.73 -4.43 14.05
CA ASP A 159 9.85 -4.71 13.14
C ASP A 159 10.83 -5.76 13.69
N ASN A 160 10.30 -6.84 14.24
CA ASN A 160 11.06 -7.92 14.82
C ASN A 160 11.02 -9.19 13.95
N PHE A 161 11.74 -10.19 14.40
CA PHE A 161 11.77 -11.52 13.82
C PHE A 161 10.85 -12.46 14.61
N TYR A 162 10.00 -13.18 13.91
CA TYR A 162 8.98 -14.04 14.49
C TYR A 162 9.03 -15.45 13.93
N LYS A 163 8.58 -16.43 14.73
CA LYS A 163 8.23 -17.77 14.30
C LYS A 163 6.71 -17.89 14.30
N PHE A 164 6.15 -18.41 13.24
CA PHE A 164 4.74 -18.75 13.14
C PHE A 164 4.60 -20.26 12.99
N GLU A 165 3.68 -20.85 13.75
CA GLU A 165 3.35 -22.27 13.70
C GLU A 165 1.90 -22.43 13.27
N ASN A 166 1.61 -23.45 12.44
CA ASN A 166 0.28 -23.71 11.89
C ASN A 166 -0.43 -22.44 11.35
N SER A 167 0.33 -21.57 10.74
CA SER A 167 -0.14 -20.23 10.32
C SER A 167 -0.22 -20.12 8.82
N LYS A 168 -0.90 -19.06 8.32
CA LYS A 168 -1.19 -18.88 6.91
C LYS A 168 -0.65 -17.56 6.40
N ILE A 169 -0.13 -17.56 5.18
CA ILE A 169 0.23 -16.34 4.43
C ILE A 169 -0.47 -16.40 3.08
N PRO A 170 -1.41 -15.47 2.80
CA PRO A 170 -1.95 -15.33 1.45
C PRO A 170 -0.89 -14.78 0.49
N GLN A 171 -0.85 -15.29 -0.72
CA GLN A 171 0.01 -14.84 -1.81
C GLN A 171 -0.15 -13.34 -2.10
N PHE A 172 0.93 -12.69 -2.48
CA PHE A 172 0.86 -11.35 -3.04
C PHE A 172 0.40 -11.41 -4.50
N LEU A 173 -0.60 -10.61 -4.80
CA LEU A 173 -1.13 -10.46 -6.15
C LEU A 173 -0.40 -9.32 -6.88
N SER A 174 -0.35 -9.38 -8.19
CA SER A 174 0.18 -8.28 -8.99
C SER A 174 -0.61 -6.99 -8.74
N GLN A 175 0.05 -5.84 -8.84
CA GLN A 175 -0.61 -4.55 -8.61
C GLN A 175 -1.80 -4.34 -9.56
N ARG A 176 -1.70 -4.80 -10.80
CA ARG A 176 -2.82 -4.78 -11.77
C ARG A 176 -4.05 -5.52 -11.23
N ILE A 177 -3.87 -6.73 -10.74
CA ILE A 177 -4.95 -7.55 -10.18
C ILE A 177 -5.54 -6.88 -8.94
N CYS A 178 -4.68 -6.38 -8.03
CA CYS A 178 -5.14 -5.68 -6.83
C CYS A 178 -6.02 -4.46 -7.16
N VAL A 179 -5.60 -3.63 -8.12
CA VAL A 179 -6.36 -2.46 -8.57
C VAL A 179 -7.72 -2.87 -9.14
N GLN A 180 -7.77 -3.88 -10.00
CA GLN A 180 -9.02 -4.37 -10.58
C GLN A 180 -9.97 -4.93 -9.52
N ILE A 181 -9.45 -5.70 -8.56
CA ILE A 181 -10.25 -6.23 -7.44
C ILE A 181 -10.83 -5.09 -6.60
N LEU A 182 -10.00 -4.15 -6.17
CA LEU A 182 -10.44 -3.03 -5.34
C LEU A 182 -11.52 -2.20 -6.05
N ASN A 183 -11.30 -1.89 -7.33
CA ASN A 183 -12.28 -1.14 -8.12
C ASN A 183 -13.60 -1.91 -8.21
N LYS A 184 -13.57 -3.18 -8.56
CA LYS A 184 -14.80 -3.96 -8.76
C LYS A 184 -15.56 -4.21 -7.47
N VAL A 185 -14.85 -4.46 -6.36
CA VAL A 185 -15.49 -4.87 -5.09
C VAL A 185 -15.98 -3.66 -4.29
N PHE A 186 -15.22 -2.57 -4.27
CA PHE A 186 -15.50 -1.45 -3.36
C PHE A 186 -15.99 -0.18 -4.03
N LYS A 187 -15.76 0.00 -5.34
CA LYS A 187 -16.27 1.17 -6.04
C LYS A 187 -17.78 1.23 -5.95
N LYS A 188 -18.31 2.40 -5.65
CA LYS A 188 -19.74 2.66 -5.59
C LYS A 188 -20.20 3.39 -6.86
N ASN A 189 -21.43 3.11 -7.29
CA ASN A 189 -22.02 3.81 -8.42
C ASN A 189 -22.75 5.06 -7.94
N HIS A 190 -22.18 6.21 -8.20
CA HIS A 190 -22.79 7.50 -7.91
C HIS A 190 -23.26 8.19 -9.18
N LYS A 191 -24.44 8.87 -9.11
CA LYS A 191 -24.95 9.70 -10.20
C LYS A 191 -24.30 11.08 -10.21
N ASN A 192 -23.90 11.57 -9.03
CA ASN A 192 -23.28 12.88 -8.86
C ASN A 192 -21.82 12.85 -9.29
N LYS A 193 -21.40 13.94 -9.93
CA LYS A 193 -20.04 14.13 -10.42
C LYS A 193 -19.42 15.31 -9.68
N ASN A 194 -18.65 15.02 -8.65
CA ASN A 194 -18.03 16.02 -7.80
C ASN A 194 -16.65 16.42 -8.33
N LYS A 195 -16.31 17.68 -8.16
CA LYS A 195 -14.94 18.19 -8.29
C LYS A 195 -14.35 18.26 -6.89
N ILE A 196 -13.22 17.64 -6.66
CA ILE A 196 -12.59 17.59 -5.34
C ILE A 196 -11.15 18.07 -5.39
N TYR A 197 -10.77 18.84 -4.41
CA TYR A 197 -9.38 19.15 -4.08
C TYR A 197 -9.01 18.49 -2.75
N LEU A 198 -7.96 17.70 -2.76
CA LEU A 198 -7.46 17.03 -1.58
C LEU A 198 -6.39 17.89 -0.91
N THR A 199 -6.74 18.54 0.20
CA THR A 199 -5.78 19.34 0.97
C THR A 199 -4.82 18.44 1.74
N ARG A 200 -3.59 18.94 1.94
CA ARG A 200 -2.58 18.33 2.78
C ARG A 200 -2.07 19.26 3.88
N LYS A 201 -2.88 20.22 4.28
CA LYS A 201 -2.47 21.25 5.27
C LYS A 201 -1.92 20.68 6.57
N ASN A 202 -2.41 19.51 7.00
CA ASN A 202 -2.01 18.84 8.22
C ASN A 202 -0.88 17.81 8.05
N ALA A 203 -0.38 17.55 6.85
CA ALA A 203 0.68 16.59 6.60
C ALA A 203 2.07 17.16 6.97
N ASP A 204 3.05 16.32 7.22
CA ASP A 204 4.40 16.75 7.59
C ASP A 204 5.20 17.28 6.39
N TYR A 205 4.97 16.76 5.19
CA TYR A 205 5.63 17.15 3.95
C TYR A 205 4.72 17.05 2.75
N ARG A 206 5.13 17.67 1.62
CA ARG A 206 4.35 17.85 0.39
C ARG A 206 3.07 18.66 0.60
N LYS A 207 3.09 19.58 1.56
CA LYS A 207 2.07 20.63 1.64
C LYS A 207 2.31 21.64 0.53
N ILE A 208 1.23 22.20 0.01
CA ILE A 208 1.34 23.43 -0.78
C ILE A 208 1.42 24.58 0.22
N ILE A 209 2.58 25.24 0.29
CA ILE A 209 2.82 26.27 1.32
C ILE A 209 2.00 27.54 1.10
N ASN A 210 1.62 27.81 -0.14
CA ASN A 210 0.72 28.91 -0.54
C ASN A 210 -0.67 28.38 -0.94
N GLU A 211 -1.16 27.35 -0.26
CA GLU A 211 -2.47 26.72 -0.55
C GLU A 211 -3.61 27.73 -0.46
N SER A 212 -3.53 28.70 0.49
CA SER A 212 -4.51 29.77 0.65
C SER A 212 -4.74 30.56 -0.66
N ASP A 213 -3.67 30.82 -1.43
CA ASP A 213 -3.76 31.58 -2.67
C ASP A 213 -4.53 30.83 -3.79
N LEU A 214 -4.69 29.52 -3.63
CA LEU A 214 -5.35 28.63 -4.58
C LEU A 214 -6.79 28.28 -4.18
N ILE A 215 -7.15 28.47 -2.89
CA ILE A 215 -8.47 28.08 -2.36
C ILE A 215 -9.60 28.83 -3.10
N ASP A 216 -9.47 30.16 -3.25
CA ASP A 216 -10.48 30.97 -3.93
C ASP A 216 -10.73 30.47 -5.37
N GLU A 217 -9.67 30.02 -6.06
CA GLU A 217 -9.78 29.47 -7.41
C GLU A 217 -10.52 28.14 -7.42
N PHE A 218 -10.26 27.28 -6.43
CA PHE A 218 -10.98 26.02 -6.28
C PHE A 218 -12.47 26.26 -5.98
N GLU A 219 -12.78 27.16 -5.05
CA GLU A 219 -14.17 27.49 -4.68
C GLU A 219 -14.94 28.11 -5.85
N SER A 220 -14.31 29.04 -6.61
CA SER A 220 -14.93 29.65 -7.79
C SER A 220 -15.29 28.63 -8.88
N LYS A 221 -14.60 27.50 -8.93
CA LYS A 221 -14.84 26.39 -9.86
C LYS A 221 -15.69 25.27 -9.28
N ASN A 222 -16.30 25.49 -8.10
CA ASN A 222 -17.13 24.53 -7.38
C ASN A 222 -16.38 23.24 -6.96
N PHE A 223 -15.11 23.34 -6.57
CA PHE A 223 -14.42 22.23 -5.92
C PHE A 223 -14.77 22.13 -4.44
N GLN A 224 -14.98 20.91 -3.99
CA GLN A 224 -15.05 20.59 -2.58
C GLN A 224 -13.62 20.38 -2.04
N ILE A 225 -13.27 21.09 -0.98
CA ILE A 225 -11.95 20.96 -0.34
C ILE A 225 -12.05 19.89 0.74
N ILE A 226 -11.30 18.81 0.58
CA ILE A 226 -11.43 17.62 1.41
C ILE A 226 -10.09 17.28 2.05
N ASP A 227 -10.11 17.13 3.38
CA ASP A 227 -9.04 16.52 4.16
C ASP A 227 -9.36 15.02 4.38
N LEU A 228 -8.71 14.14 3.62
CA LEU A 228 -8.94 12.70 3.72
C LEU A 228 -8.53 12.11 5.08
N GLU A 229 -7.65 12.79 5.82
CA GLU A 229 -7.24 12.32 7.13
C GLU A 229 -8.38 12.37 8.16
N THR A 230 -9.41 13.15 7.91
CA THR A 230 -10.60 13.23 8.77
C THR A 230 -11.66 12.17 8.44
N LEU A 231 -11.57 11.49 7.29
CA LEU A 231 -12.58 10.58 6.80
C LEU A 231 -12.24 9.11 7.09
N SER A 232 -13.26 8.28 7.36
CA SER A 232 -13.13 6.82 7.31
C SER A 232 -12.82 6.33 5.89
N ILE A 233 -12.28 5.11 5.74
CA ILE A 233 -12.00 4.57 4.40
C ILE A 233 -13.28 4.43 3.58
N ASP A 234 -14.41 4.03 4.18
CA ASP A 234 -15.69 3.95 3.48
C ASP A 234 -16.14 5.31 2.90
N LYS A 235 -15.96 6.40 3.66
CA LYS A 235 -16.20 7.76 3.16
C LYS A 235 -15.22 8.19 2.10
N GLN A 236 -13.94 7.77 2.19
CA GLN A 236 -12.98 8.02 1.12
C GLN A 236 -13.38 7.28 -0.16
N ILE A 237 -13.89 6.06 -0.07
CA ILE A 237 -14.45 5.32 -1.20
C ILE A 237 -15.61 6.11 -1.84
N ASP A 238 -16.53 6.67 -1.05
CA ASP A 238 -17.64 7.49 -1.54
C ASP A 238 -17.13 8.72 -2.29
N VAL A 239 -16.18 9.44 -1.72
CA VAL A 239 -15.57 10.63 -2.31
C VAL A 239 -14.96 10.31 -3.68
N PHE A 240 -14.13 9.28 -3.78
CA PHE A 240 -13.46 8.93 -5.04
C PHE A 240 -14.41 8.30 -6.06
N SER A 241 -15.38 7.51 -5.62
CA SER A 241 -16.38 6.91 -6.51
C SER A 241 -17.33 7.96 -7.13
N SER A 242 -17.55 9.09 -6.45
CA SER A 242 -18.41 10.19 -6.94
C SER A 242 -17.63 11.27 -7.72
N ALA A 243 -16.30 11.20 -7.74
CA ALA A 243 -15.49 12.27 -8.33
C ALA A 243 -15.50 12.23 -9.87
N GLU A 244 -15.70 13.40 -10.47
CA GLU A 244 -15.43 13.67 -11.88
C GLU A 244 -14.02 14.22 -12.09
N ILE A 245 -13.59 15.10 -11.17
CA ILE A 245 -12.27 15.74 -11.18
C ILE A 245 -11.67 15.63 -9.78
N ILE A 246 -10.43 15.21 -9.73
CA ILE A 246 -9.61 15.16 -8.53
C ILE A 246 -8.36 15.99 -8.75
N VAL A 247 -8.11 16.95 -7.86
CA VAL A 247 -6.84 17.69 -7.81
C VAL A 247 -6.18 17.39 -6.47
N SER A 248 -4.90 17.05 -6.46
CA SER A 248 -4.18 16.70 -5.22
C SER A 248 -2.68 16.94 -5.32
N PRO A 249 -2.04 17.44 -4.27
CA PRO A 249 -0.60 17.21 -4.10
C PRO A 249 -0.29 15.72 -4.05
N THR A 250 0.86 15.31 -4.58
CA THR A 250 1.27 13.90 -4.56
C THR A 250 1.24 13.33 -3.13
N SER A 251 0.53 12.24 -2.93
CA SER A 251 0.37 11.62 -1.60
C SER A 251 -0.09 10.18 -1.69
N SER A 252 0.13 9.41 -0.62
CA SER A 252 -0.42 8.05 -0.52
C SER A 252 -1.96 8.00 -0.60
N SER A 253 -2.63 9.10 -0.33
CA SER A 253 -4.09 9.24 -0.47
C SER A 253 -4.58 9.06 -1.91
N LEU A 254 -3.73 9.37 -2.91
CA LEU A 254 -4.04 9.10 -4.32
C LEU A 254 -4.11 7.60 -4.65
N ALA A 255 -3.76 6.71 -3.72
CA ALA A 255 -4.07 5.29 -3.86
C ALA A 255 -5.58 5.04 -4.03
N ASN A 256 -6.41 5.91 -3.47
CA ASN A 256 -7.88 5.85 -3.59
C ASN A 256 -8.40 6.03 -5.03
N ILE A 257 -7.55 6.40 -5.99
CA ILE A 257 -7.88 6.37 -7.44
C ILE A 257 -8.47 5.00 -7.84
N VAL A 258 -8.10 3.93 -7.12
CA VAL A 258 -8.65 2.59 -7.34
C VAL A 258 -10.18 2.51 -7.22
N PHE A 259 -10.80 3.48 -6.59
CA PHE A 259 -12.25 3.58 -6.44
C PHE A 259 -12.93 4.50 -7.46
N CYS A 260 -12.16 5.15 -8.34
CA CYS A 260 -12.70 6.05 -9.35
C CYS A 260 -13.47 5.31 -10.44
N ASN A 261 -14.37 6.06 -11.09
CA ASN A 261 -15.03 5.64 -12.31
C ASN A 261 -14.13 5.91 -13.52
N GLU A 262 -14.36 5.16 -14.59
CA GLU A 262 -13.76 5.43 -15.89
C GLU A 262 -14.06 6.88 -16.32
N GLY A 263 -13.08 7.54 -16.92
CA GLY A 263 -13.18 8.92 -17.37
C GLY A 263 -12.92 9.99 -16.29
N THR A 264 -12.82 9.62 -15.01
CA THR A 264 -12.41 10.56 -13.93
C THR A 264 -11.09 11.23 -14.30
N LYS A 265 -11.02 12.56 -14.19
CA LYS A 265 -9.81 13.34 -14.42
C LYS A 265 -9.04 13.49 -13.12
N VAL A 266 -7.77 13.11 -13.12
CA VAL A 266 -6.88 13.20 -11.96
C VAL A 266 -5.74 14.15 -12.27
N PHE A 267 -5.63 15.21 -11.49
CA PHE A 267 -4.60 16.23 -11.59
C PHE A 267 -3.67 16.14 -10.38
N GLU A 268 -2.45 15.66 -10.60
CA GLU A 268 -1.43 15.53 -9.57
C GLU A 268 -0.47 16.71 -9.59
N ILE A 269 -0.31 17.39 -8.44
CA ILE A 269 0.71 18.41 -8.20
C ILE A 269 1.87 17.72 -7.50
N LYS A 270 3.01 17.61 -8.16
CA LYS A 270 4.17 16.83 -7.67
C LYS A 270 5.46 17.65 -7.64
N PRO A 271 6.42 17.31 -6.79
CA PRO A 271 7.73 17.94 -6.86
C PRO A 271 8.44 17.54 -8.16
N LYS A 272 9.35 18.38 -8.61
CA LYS A 272 10.28 18.02 -9.67
C LYS A 272 11.24 16.95 -9.18
N TYR A 273 11.05 15.72 -9.62
CA TYR A 273 11.91 14.59 -9.26
C TYR A 273 13.24 14.65 -10.02
N GLN A 274 14.35 14.43 -9.31
CA GLN A 274 15.70 14.60 -9.85
C GLN A 274 16.48 13.29 -9.95
N TYR A 275 16.15 12.30 -9.12
CA TYR A 275 16.95 11.09 -8.97
C TYR A 275 16.33 9.87 -9.65
N PRO A 276 17.15 8.95 -10.18
CA PRO A 276 16.68 7.73 -10.84
C PRO A 276 15.77 6.86 -9.94
N TYR A 277 16.03 6.78 -8.63
CA TYR A 277 15.23 6.01 -7.69
C TYR A 277 13.82 6.59 -7.49
N GLU A 278 13.58 7.82 -7.92
CA GLU A 278 12.27 8.47 -7.88
C GLU A 278 11.40 8.15 -9.11
N ASN A 279 11.92 7.40 -10.09
CA ASN A 279 11.20 7.10 -11.33
C ASN A 279 9.88 6.36 -11.08
N ASN A 280 9.87 5.42 -10.12
CA ASN A 280 8.65 4.72 -9.72
C ASN A 280 7.60 5.66 -9.11
N LEU A 281 8.03 6.79 -8.52
CA LEU A 281 7.14 7.79 -7.97
C LEU A 281 6.52 8.64 -9.08
N LYS A 282 7.27 8.93 -10.16
CA LYS A 282 6.81 9.74 -11.30
C LYS A 282 5.60 9.12 -12.01
N SER A 283 5.59 7.79 -12.17
CA SER A 283 4.58 7.06 -12.94
C SER A 283 3.50 6.37 -12.10
N ARG A 284 3.63 6.39 -10.78
CA ARG A 284 2.77 5.61 -9.86
C ARG A 284 1.28 5.83 -10.09
N TYR A 285 0.83 7.07 -10.12
CA TYR A 285 -0.59 7.39 -10.22
C TYR A 285 -1.08 7.41 -11.67
N SER A 286 -0.23 7.76 -12.63
CA SER A 286 -0.55 7.59 -14.06
C SER A 286 -0.79 6.11 -14.40
N PHE A 287 -0.02 5.21 -13.81
CA PHE A 287 -0.23 3.76 -13.95
C PHE A 287 -1.58 3.32 -13.37
N LEU A 288 -1.96 3.78 -12.16
CA LEU A 288 -3.28 3.48 -11.61
C LEU A 288 -4.40 4.00 -12.51
N CYS A 289 -4.28 5.23 -12.98
CA CYS A 289 -5.26 5.82 -13.90
C CYS A 289 -5.39 5.02 -15.19
N SER A 290 -4.28 4.59 -15.79
CA SER A 290 -4.30 3.78 -17.03
C SER A 290 -5.03 2.45 -16.88
N LEU A 291 -4.93 1.81 -15.70
CA LEU A 291 -5.61 0.54 -15.42
C LEU A 291 -7.13 0.69 -15.30
N LEU A 292 -7.62 1.89 -15.00
CA LEU A 292 -9.02 2.19 -14.67
C LEU A 292 -9.72 3.04 -15.74
N GLY A 293 -9.03 3.41 -16.81
CA GLY A 293 -9.58 4.32 -17.83
C GLY A 293 -9.75 5.76 -17.33
N CYS A 294 -9.06 6.17 -16.24
CA CYS A 294 -9.02 7.56 -15.78
C CYS A 294 -8.07 8.38 -16.63
N LYS A 295 -8.32 9.69 -16.72
CA LYS A 295 -7.45 10.64 -17.40
C LYS A 295 -6.48 11.25 -16.40
N TYR A 296 -5.18 11.12 -16.64
CA TYR A 296 -4.15 11.61 -15.73
C TYR A 296 -3.42 12.83 -16.30
N TYR A 297 -3.30 13.84 -15.46
CA TYR A 297 -2.55 15.07 -15.71
C TYR A 297 -1.61 15.33 -14.53
N SER A 298 -0.46 15.94 -14.78
CA SER A 298 0.42 16.34 -13.68
C SER A 298 1.12 17.65 -13.97
N MET A 299 1.33 18.46 -12.92
CA MET A 299 2.22 19.60 -12.94
C MET A 299 3.34 19.44 -11.92
N GLU A 300 4.47 20.04 -12.21
CA GLU A 300 5.59 20.13 -11.28
C GLU A 300 5.51 21.45 -10.50
N ALA A 301 5.71 21.36 -9.19
CA ALA A 301 5.80 22.50 -8.29
C ALA A 301 7.21 22.62 -7.73
N ASP A 302 7.59 23.84 -7.37
CA ASP A 302 8.92 24.13 -6.83
C ASP A 302 9.04 23.51 -5.41
N PRO A 303 10.09 22.74 -5.15
CA PRO A 303 10.28 22.11 -3.85
C PRO A 303 10.79 23.13 -2.82
N VAL A 304 10.15 23.17 -1.65
CA VAL A 304 10.54 24.01 -0.51
C VAL A 304 11.01 23.14 0.64
N LYS A 305 12.21 23.41 1.13
CA LYS A 305 12.81 22.66 2.23
C LYS A 305 11.92 22.73 3.48
N ILE A 306 11.87 21.65 4.22
CA ILE A 306 11.22 21.57 5.54
C ILE A 306 12.27 21.34 6.62
N ASP A 307 12.03 21.86 7.82
CA ASP A 307 12.98 21.76 8.91
C ASP A 307 12.84 20.44 9.69
N ASN A 308 11.62 19.91 9.77
CA ASN A 308 11.33 18.67 10.50
C ASN A 308 10.54 17.69 9.65
N ILE A 309 10.96 16.44 9.71
CA ILE A 309 10.25 15.27 9.16
C ILE A 309 9.87 14.36 10.33
N ASP A 310 8.71 13.72 10.22
CA ASP A 310 8.20 12.80 11.22
C ASP A 310 9.17 11.65 11.55
N GLU A 311 9.11 11.16 12.78
CA GLU A 311 10.01 10.12 13.28
C GLU A 311 9.81 8.76 12.57
N MET A 312 8.61 8.49 12.07
CA MET A 312 8.36 7.26 11.31
C MET A 312 9.09 7.27 9.97
N THR A 313 9.03 8.39 9.25
CA THR A 313 9.79 8.56 8.00
C THR A 313 11.30 8.45 8.27
N LYS A 314 11.81 9.10 9.31
CA LYS A 314 13.24 9.01 9.70
C LYS A 314 13.66 7.58 10.06
N LYS A 315 12.77 6.79 10.64
CA LYS A 315 13.06 5.40 11.01
C LYS A 315 13.28 4.49 9.79
N TYR A 316 12.53 4.71 8.71
CA TYR A 316 12.53 3.80 7.55
C TYR A 316 13.31 4.33 6.34
N ILE A 317 13.61 5.61 6.30
CA ILE A 317 14.26 6.25 5.16
C ILE A 317 15.61 6.82 5.59
N ASP A 318 16.63 6.57 4.79
CA ASP A 318 17.98 7.12 5.03
C ASP A 318 17.95 8.64 5.06
N LYS A 319 18.65 9.25 6.04
CA LYS A 319 18.69 10.69 6.24
C LYS A 319 19.18 11.45 5.00
N ASN A 320 20.13 10.89 4.26
CA ASN A 320 20.64 11.52 3.03
C ASN A 320 19.56 11.54 1.94
N VAL A 321 18.80 10.46 1.81
CA VAL A 321 17.65 10.39 0.88
C VAL A 321 16.60 11.42 1.25
N ILE A 322 16.26 11.55 2.53
CA ILE A 322 15.32 12.57 3.02
C ILE A 322 15.79 13.99 2.65
N ASN A 323 17.08 14.29 2.88
CA ASN A 323 17.63 15.62 2.64
C ASN A 323 17.72 15.95 1.15
N GLN A 324 18.07 14.99 0.32
CA GLN A 324 18.30 15.19 -1.11
C GLN A 324 17.02 15.13 -1.93
N SER A 325 16.13 14.17 -1.64
CA SER A 325 14.93 13.94 -2.44
C SER A 325 13.91 15.06 -2.29
N ASN A 326 13.44 15.56 -3.41
CA ASN A 326 12.34 16.54 -3.45
C ASN A 326 11.00 15.91 -3.01
N TYR A 327 10.89 14.59 -2.96
CA TYR A 327 9.71 13.88 -2.45
C TYR A 327 9.40 14.21 -0.99
N TYR A 328 10.42 14.56 -0.18
CA TYR A 328 10.26 14.90 1.24
C TYR A 328 10.26 16.42 1.49
N LYS A 329 9.91 17.23 0.50
CA LYS A 329 9.84 18.70 0.61
C LYS A 329 8.40 19.18 0.48
N ASN A 330 8.14 20.40 0.94
CA ASN A 330 6.90 21.08 0.65
C ASN A 330 6.90 21.64 -0.78
N LEU A 331 5.78 22.13 -1.25
CA LEU A 331 5.55 22.57 -2.63
C LEU A 331 5.15 24.05 -2.64
N LEU A 332 5.75 24.81 -3.52
CA LEU A 332 5.30 26.17 -3.89
C LEU A 332 4.69 26.10 -5.29
N VAL A 333 3.43 26.47 -5.42
CA VAL A 333 2.68 26.42 -6.68
C VAL A 333 2.50 27.84 -7.21
N LYS A 334 2.95 28.10 -8.44
CA LYS A 334 2.69 29.37 -9.11
C LYS A 334 1.23 29.42 -9.55
N LYS A 335 0.50 30.47 -9.11
CA LYS A 335 -0.95 30.58 -9.33
C LYS A 335 -1.32 30.56 -10.82
N ASP A 336 -0.58 31.27 -11.66
CA ASP A 336 -0.85 31.32 -13.10
C ASP A 336 -0.66 29.98 -13.80
N ASP A 337 0.36 29.22 -13.41
CA ASP A 337 0.61 27.88 -13.94
C ASP A 337 -0.48 26.91 -13.46
N PHE A 338 -0.92 27.05 -12.21
CA PHE A 338 -2.01 26.26 -11.66
C PHE A 338 -3.34 26.52 -12.36
N ILE A 339 -3.70 27.80 -12.61
CA ILE A 339 -4.94 28.17 -13.33
C ILE A 339 -4.96 27.54 -14.72
N LYS A 340 -3.84 27.60 -15.45
CA LYS A 340 -3.72 26.96 -16.77
C LYS A 340 -3.83 25.43 -16.70
N PHE A 341 -3.36 24.85 -15.60
CA PHE A 341 -3.33 23.39 -15.41
C PHE A 341 -4.72 22.80 -15.18
N ILE A 342 -5.60 23.51 -14.46
CA ILE A 342 -6.94 23.01 -14.10
C ILE A 342 -8.05 23.43 -15.06
N ASN A 343 -7.78 24.30 -16.04
CA ASN A 343 -8.68 24.69 -17.11
C ASN A 343 -8.54 23.77 -18.33
#